data_7f2339e3a1788b888257d8184cbb89a9
#
_entry.id   7f2339e3a1788b888257d8184cbb89a9
#
_cell.length_a   1.000
_cell.length_b   1.000
_cell.length_c   1.000
_cell.angle_alpha   90.00
_cell.angle_beta   90.00
_cell.angle_gamma   90.00
#
_symmetry.space_group_name_H-M   'P 1'
#
loop_
_entity.id
_entity.type
_entity.pdbx_description
1 polymer ?
#
loop_
_entity_poly.entity_id
_entity_poly.type
_entity_poly.pdbx_seq_one_letter_code
_entity_poly.pdbx_strand_id
1 'polypeptide(L)'
;LEEVWTRGDAALLEMARRFDGVELASVEVPRDRLAEAVEALDPEVRRALERAAANIRRFHEAQRPDDVTVEVEPGVRITRRWAALERVGVYAPGGRAAYPSSVLMGVVPARAAGVEEVVVCSPPGPDGLPAPATLAACALGGADRLFALGGAGAVAALARGTGSVPAVDAIVGPGNRWVTEAKRQVAGRLLIDSPAGPSEVLVLADGDADPRLAAHEILAQAEHDPEAACVLVTTSAELAAAVRAALAELLDEAPRAEVAREALAAHGALLVAADLDEAVAFAE
;
A
#
# COMPACT_ATOMS: atom_id res chain seq x y z
N LEU A 1 -12.08 -0.88 -16.21
CA LEU A 1 -12.72 0.31 -15.64
C LEU A 1 -14.09 0.57 -16.27
N GLU A 2 -14.18 0.62 -17.61
CA GLU A 2 -15.40 0.93 -18.35
C GLU A 2 -16.58 0.04 -17.97
N GLU A 3 -16.33 -1.23 -17.72
CA GLU A 3 -17.37 -2.19 -17.31
C GLU A 3 -18.01 -1.81 -15.97
N VAL A 4 -17.19 -1.40 -14.98
CA VAL A 4 -17.69 -0.92 -13.70
C VAL A 4 -18.48 0.40 -13.88
N TRP A 5 -18.01 1.28 -14.73
CA TRP A 5 -18.67 2.57 -14.99
C TRP A 5 -20.00 2.42 -15.72
N THR A 6 -20.18 1.35 -16.48
CA THR A 6 -21.42 1.07 -17.24
C THR A 6 -22.42 0.26 -16.44
N ARG A 7 -21.95 -0.77 -15.71
CA ARG A 7 -22.80 -1.76 -15.04
C ARG A 7 -22.85 -1.61 -13.52
N GLY A 8 -22.02 -0.71 -12.94
CA GLY A 8 -21.99 -0.44 -11.51
C GLY A 8 -21.70 -1.68 -10.65
N ASP A 9 -22.46 -1.84 -9.58
CA ASP A 9 -22.30 -2.93 -8.60
C ASP A 9 -22.39 -4.33 -9.23
N ALA A 10 -23.16 -4.51 -10.30
CA ALA A 10 -23.26 -5.79 -10.97
C ALA A 10 -21.92 -6.24 -11.58
N ALA A 11 -21.12 -5.31 -12.11
CA ALA A 11 -19.78 -5.59 -12.58
C ALA A 11 -18.83 -5.92 -11.44
N LEU A 12 -18.94 -5.23 -10.31
CA LEU A 12 -18.12 -5.47 -9.12
C LEU A 12 -18.36 -6.87 -8.53
N LEU A 13 -19.63 -7.27 -8.40
CA LEU A 13 -19.99 -8.61 -7.92
C LEU A 13 -19.49 -9.72 -8.87
N GLU A 14 -19.57 -9.48 -10.18
CA GLU A 14 -19.01 -10.41 -11.15
C GLU A 14 -17.49 -10.50 -11.09
N MET A 15 -16.80 -9.36 -10.88
CA MET A 15 -15.35 -9.32 -10.69
C MET A 15 -14.91 -10.07 -9.43
N ALA A 16 -15.62 -9.93 -8.30
CA ALA A 16 -15.37 -10.69 -7.08
C ALA A 16 -15.45 -12.20 -7.33
N ARG A 17 -16.51 -12.65 -8.04
CA ARG A 17 -16.64 -14.06 -8.41
C ARG A 17 -15.52 -14.54 -9.33
N ARG A 18 -15.16 -13.74 -10.33
CA ARG A 18 -14.18 -14.11 -11.36
C ARG A 18 -12.74 -14.09 -10.87
N PHE A 19 -12.36 -13.08 -10.10
CA PHE A 19 -10.96 -12.82 -9.74
C PHE A 19 -10.63 -13.21 -8.29
N ASP A 20 -11.61 -13.10 -7.38
CA ASP A 20 -11.41 -13.45 -5.98
C ASP A 20 -12.04 -14.81 -5.63
N GLY A 21 -12.85 -15.37 -6.52
CA GLY A 21 -13.46 -16.69 -6.35
C GLY A 21 -14.59 -16.74 -5.32
N VAL A 22 -15.19 -15.59 -5.00
CA VAL A 22 -16.22 -15.48 -3.96
C VAL A 22 -17.52 -14.88 -4.51
N GLU A 23 -18.65 -15.40 -4.04
CA GLU A 23 -19.97 -14.83 -4.32
C GLU A 23 -20.37 -13.88 -3.18
N LEU A 24 -20.49 -12.59 -3.50
CA LEU A 24 -20.89 -11.55 -2.56
C LEU A 24 -22.36 -11.21 -2.78
N ALA A 25 -23.13 -11.10 -1.69
CA ALA A 25 -24.48 -10.53 -1.73
C ALA A 25 -24.46 -9.00 -1.82
N SER A 26 -23.41 -8.38 -1.27
CA SER A 26 -23.15 -6.95 -1.27
C SER A 26 -21.64 -6.72 -1.28
N VAL A 27 -21.21 -5.66 -1.94
CA VAL A 27 -19.80 -5.24 -1.90
C VAL A 27 -19.45 -4.49 -0.62
N GLU A 28 -20.43 -3.91 0.09
CA GLU A 28 -20.23 -3.20 1.34
C GLU A 28 -20.19 -4.17 2.52
N VAL A 29 -19.18 -4.05 3.34
CA VAL A 29 -19.01 -4.82 4.57
C VAL A 29 -19.87 -4.18 5.68
N PRO A 30 -20.75 -4.94 6.34
CA PRO A 30 -21.56 -4.42 7.45
C PRO A 30 -20.68 -3.86 8.57
N ARG A 31 -21.10 -2.74 9.16
CA ARG A 31 -20.30 -1.98 10.12
C ARG A 31 -20.06 -2.75 11.44
N ASP A 32 -20.98 -3.61 11.83
CA ASP A 32 -20.85 -4.50 12.99
C ASP A 32 -19.66 -5.46 12.85
N ARG A 33 -19.38 -5.94 11.63
CA ARG A 33 -18.23 -6.82 11.36
C ARG A 33 -16.89 -6.17 11.68
N LEU A 34 -16.78 -4.83 11.54
CA LEU A 34 -15.58 -4.09 11.89
C LEU A 34 -15.38 -4.07 13.43
N ALA A 35 -16.45 -3.85 14.18
CA ALA A 35 -16.42 -3.85 15.64
C ALA A 35 -16.10 -5.25 16.19
N GLU A 36 -16.78 -6.29 15.67
CA GLU A 36 -16.52 -7.69 16.01
C GLU A 36 -15.06 -8.09 15.77
N ALA A 37 -14.48 -7.63 14.65
CA ALA A 37 -13.09 -7.92 14.33
C ALA A 37 -12.10 -7.33 15.34
N VAL A 38 -12.36 -6.15 15.92
CA VAL A 38 -11.54 -5.56 16.98
C VAL A 38 -11.59 -6.39 18.25
N GLU A 39 -12.77 -6.88 18.60
CA GLU A 39 -12.96 -7.71 19.81
C GLU A 39 -12.32 -9.10 19.68
N ALA A 40 -12.32 -9.64 18.45
CA ALA A 40 -11.73 -10.94 18.13
C ALA A 40 -10.21 -10.95 17.98
N LEU A 41 -9.57 -9.76 17.92
CA LEU A 41 -8.10 -9.67 17.79
C LEU A 41 -7.41 -10.23 19.05
N ASP A 42 -6.24 -10.86 18.80
CA ASP A 42 -5.28 -11.09 19.87
C ASP A 42 -4.98 -9.76 20.60
N PRO A 43 -4.99 -9.74 21.96
CA PRO A 43 -4.79 -8.52 22.73
C PRO A 43 -3.44 -7.82 22.46
N GLU A 44 -2.39 -8.55 22.07
CA GLU A 44 -1.09 -7.93 21.73
C GLU A 44 -1.15 -7.24 20.36
N VAL A 45 -1.77 -7.92 19.38
CA VAL A 45 -1.98 -7.35 18.05
C VAL A 45 -2.87 -6.11 18.13
N ARG A 46 -3.94 -6.16 18.92
CA ARG A 46 -4.81 -5.00 19.16
C ARG A 46 -4.02 -3.82 19.72
N ARG A 47 -3.25 -4.03 20.81
CA ARG A 47 -2.42 -2.95 21.39
C ARG A 47 -1.39 -2.40 20.40
N ALA A 48 -0.80 -3.27 19.58
CA ALA A 48 0.15 -2.85 18.55
C ALA A 48 -0.50 -1.95 17.49
N LEU A 49 -1.70 -2.29 17.01
CA LEU A 49 -2.45 -1.48 16.03
C LEU A 49 -2.93 -0.16 16.64
N GLU A 50 -3.43 -0.16 17.87
CA GLU A 50 -3.83 1.06 18.60
C GLU A 50 -2.63 2.01 18.77
N ARG A 51 -1.47 1.47 19.16
CA ARG A 51 -0.22 2.24 19.27
C ARG A 51 0.24 2.78 17.92
N ALA A 52 0.18 1.98 16.86
CA ALA A 52 0.52 2.40 15.51
C ALA A 52 -0.40 3.54 15.05
N ALA A 53 -1.71 3.40 15.21
CA ALA A 53 -2.67 4.45 14.87
C ALA A 53 -2.41 5.76 15.63
N ALA A 54 -2.10 5.68 16.93
CA ALA A 54 -1.77 6.86 17.74
C ALA A 54 -0.50 7.55 17.26
N ASN A 55 0.56 6.79 16.93
CA ASN A 55 1.83 7.34 16.44
C ASN A 55 1.66 8.01 15.07
N ILE A 56 0.94 7.35 14.14
CA ILE A 56 0.63 7.90 12.81
C ILE A 56 -0.17 9.20 12.96
N ARG A 57 -1.20 9.20 13.78
CA ARG A 57 -2.04 10.39 14.06
C ARG A 57 -1.20 11.55 14.54
N ARG A 58 -0.40 11.34 15.59
CA ARG A 58 0.45 12.39 16.19
C ARG A 58 1.41 12.99 15.16
N PHE A 59 2.02 12.16 14.32
CA PHE A 59 2.95 12.63 13.30
C PHE A 59 2.22 13.47 12.24
N HIS A 60 1.08 13.00 11.72
CA HIS A 60 0.35 13.68 10.65
C HIS A 60 -0.41 14.92 11.13
N GLU A 61 -0.86 14.96 12.39
CA GLU A 61 -1.41 16.20 12.98
C GLU A 61 -0.38 17.32 12.99
N ALA A 62 0.90 17.00 13.26
CA ALA A 62 2.00 17.98 13.23
C ALA A 62 2.37 18.46 11.82
N GLN A 63 1.93 17.75 10.77
CA GLN A 63 2.17 18.12 9.37
C GLN A 63 1.07 19.02 8.76
N ARG A 64 -0.05 19.24 9.48
CA ARG A 64 -1.10 20.12 8.96
C ARG A 64 -0.59 21.53 8.76
N PRO A 65 -0.67 22.06 7.53
CA PRO A 65 -0.24 23.41 7.26
C PRO A 65 -1.28 24.43 7.76
N ASP A 66 -0.79 25.59 8.20
CA ASP A 66 -1.65 26.73 8.53
C ASP A 66 -1.96 27.57 7.29
N ASP A 67 -3.09 28.29 7.32
CA ASP A 67 -3.39 29.32 6.36
C ASP A 67 -2.39 30.47 6.50
N VAL A 68 -1.92 31.01 5.38
CA VAL A 68 -0.94 32.10 5.35
C VAL A 68 -1.57 33.30 4.64
N THR A 69 -1.62 34.44 5.33
CA THR A 69 -2.08 35.72 4.75
C THR A 69 -0.94 36.72 4.77
N VAL A 70 -0.69 37.34 3.61
CA VAL A 70 0.33 38.37 3.44
C VAL A 70 -0.32 39.62 2.85
N GLU A 71 -0.09 40.79 3.43
CA GLU A 71 -0.40 42.07 2.83
C GLU A 71 0.80 42.47 1.96
N VAL A 72 0.63 42.38 0.63
CA VAL A 72 1.71 42.61 -0.35
C VAL A 72 1.84 44.08 -0.71
N GLU A 73 0.76 44.85 -0.61
CA GLU A 73 0.69 46.31 -0.72
C GLU A 73 -0.43 46.81 0.20
N PRO A 74 -0.43 48.10 0.59
CA PRO A 74 -1.48 48.65 1.43
C PRO A 74 -2.89 48.34 0.88
N GLY A 75 -3.67 47.57 1.64
CA GLY A 75 -5.02 47.14 1.28
C GLY A 75 -5.11 45.93 0.34
N VAL A 76 -3.99 45.37 -0.13
CA VAL A 76 -3.96 44.17 -0.99
C VAL A 76 -3.46 42.96 -0.18
N ARG A 77 -4.37 42.06 0.16
CA ARG A 77 -4.06 40.84 0.93
C ARG A 77 -4.21 39.60 0.06
N ILE A 78 -3.21 38.72 0.08
CA ILE A 78 -3.20 37.41 -0.56
C ILE A 78 -3.22 36.37 0.54
N THR A 79 -4.19 35.45 0.49
CA THR A 79 -4.32 34.34 1.44
C THR A 79 -4.18 33.00 0.72
N ARG A 80 -3.25 32.16 1.17
CA ARG A 80 -3.20 30.73 0.82
C ARG A 80 -3.98 29.96 1.87
N ARG A 81 -5.06 29.32 1.44
CA ARG A 81 -5.92 28.50 2.31
C ARG A 81 -5.67 27.01 2.06
N TRP A 82 -5.80 26.25 3.12
CA TRP A 82 -5.82 24.80 3.09
C TRP A 82 -7.22 24.29 3.45
N ALA A 83 -7.76 23.39 2.64
CA ALA A 83 -9.04 22.75 2.91
C ALA A 83 -8.87 21.24 2.84
N ALA A 84 -9.51 20.52 3.76
CA ALA A 84 -9.59 19.07 3.67
C ALA A 84 -10.41 18.66 2.44
N LEU A 85 -10.11 17.49 1.88
CA LEU A 85 -10.96 16.84 0.90
C LEU A 85 -12.26 16.37 1.58
N GLU A 86 -13.36 16.31 0.84
CA GLU A 86 -14.62 15.78 1.37
C GLU A 86 -14.50 14.27 1.62
N ARG A 87 -14.01 13.53 0.61
CA ARG A 87 -13.98 12.07 0.65
C ARG A 87 -12.68 11.51 0.10
N VAL A 88 -12.10 10.55 0.83
CA VAL A 88 -10.87 9.84 0.41
C VAL A 88 -11.13 8.35 0.37
N GLY A 89 -10.72 7.71 -0.73
CA GLY A 89 -10.69 6.28 -0.90
C GLY A 89 -9.30 5.71 -0.56
N VAL A 90 -9.25 4.78 0.36
CA VAL A 90 -8.03 4.05 0.73
C VAL A 90 -8.09 2.66 0.12
N TYR A 91 -7.15 2.33 -0.75
CA TYR A 91 -6.97 0.96 -1.21
C TYR A 91 -5.99 0.23 -0.30
N ALA A 92 -6.43 -0.87 0.31
CA ALA A 92 -5.59 -1.74 1.11
C ALA A 92 -5.43 -3.09 0.41
N PRO A 93 -4.20 -3.53 0.12
CA PRO A 93 -3.96 -4.84 -0.46
C PRO A 93 -4.48 -5.97 0.43
N GLY A 94 -4.80 -7.10 -0.18
CA GLY A 94 -5.27 -8.31 0.48
C GLY A 94 -5.02 -9.54 -0.38
N GLY A 95 -5.58 -10.67 0.03
CA GLY A 95 -5.52 -11.94 -0.69
C GLY A 95 -4.35 -12.83 -0.26
N ARG A 96 -3.10 -12.39 -0.46
CA ARG A 96 -1.90 -13.18 -0.07
C ARG A 96 -1.48 -12.99 1.39
N ALA A 97 -1.73 -11.79 1.95
CA ALA A 97 -1.47 -11.44 3.35
C ALA A 97 -2.41 -10.34 3.79
N ALA A 98 -2.57 -10.17 5.11
CA ALA A 98 -3.26 -9.02 5.69
C ALA A 98 -2.27 -7.85 5.86
N TYR A 99 -2.69 -6.65 5.42
CA TYR A 99 -1.88 -5.43 5.53
C TYR A 99 -2.59 -4.35 6.37
N PRO A 100 -2.81 -4.58 7.67
CA PRO A 100 -3.48 -3.62 8.54
C PRO A 100 -2.74 -2.28 8.63
N SER A 101 -1.41 -2.30 8.48
CA SER A 101 -0.59 -1.09 8.41
C SER A 101 -0.95 -0.20 7.21
N SER A 102 -1.22 -0.78 6.03
CA SER A 102 -1.64 -0.01 4.85
C SER A 102 -2.98 0.69 5.09
N VAL A 103 -3.92 0.05 5.79
CA VAL A 103 -5.17 0.69 6.21
C VAL A 103 -4.89 1.88 7.11
N LEU A 104 -4.11 1.68 8.19
CA LEU A 104 -3.81 2.74 9.16
C LEU A 104 -3.03 3.90 8.51
N MET A 105 -2.07 3.60 7.62
CA MET A 105 -1.27 4.59 6.89
C MET A 105 -2.09 5.39 5.86
N GLY A 106 -3.26 4.92 5.44
CA GLY A 106 -4.18 5.68 4.60
C GLY A 106 -5.26 6.40 5.41
N VAL A 107 -5.94 5.67 6.31
CA VAL A 107 -7.11 6.17 7.04
C VAL A 107 -6.74 7.24 8.08
N VAL A 108 -5.72 6.99 8.90
CA VAL A 108 -5.36 7.89 10.00
C VAL A 108 -4.84 9.25 9.49
N PRO A 109 -3.97 9.33 8.46
CA PRO A 109 -3.60 10.60 7.86
C PRO A 109 -4.77 11.37 7.25
N ALA A 110 -5.68 10.67 6.55
CA ALA A 110 -6.89 11.31 6.01
C ALA A 110 -7.73 11.95 7.13
N ARG A 111 -7.93 11.24 8.25
CA ARG A 111 -8.61 11.79 9.43
C ARG A 111 -7.85 12.96 10.07
N ALA A 112 -6.54 12.86 10.20
CA ALA A 112 -5.71 13.95 10.73
C ALA A 112 -5.78 15.19 9.83
N ALA A 113 -5.92 15.03 8.52
CA ALA A 113 -6.14 16.12 7.56
C ALA A 113 -7.53 16.75 7.65
N GLY A 114 -8.49 16.10 8.35
CA GLY A 114 -9.86 16.60 8.50
C GLY A 114 -10.83 16.13 7.43
N VAL A 115 -10.52 15.03 6.72
CA VAL A 115 -11.43 14.43 5.73
C VAL A 115 -12.72 13.95 6.40
N GLU A 116 -13.87 14.31 5.82
CA GLU A 116 -15.18 14.01 6.40
C GLU A 116 -15.56 12.53 6.25
N GLU A 117 -15.32 11.94 5.08
CA GLU A 117 -15.63 10.53 4.82
C GLU A 117 -14.40 9.78 4.29
N VAL A 118 -13.98 8.73 4.99
CA VAL A 118 -12.87 7.86 4.58
C VAL A 118 -13.42 6.47 4.26
N VAL A 119 -13.30 6.11 3.00
CA VAL A 119 -13.80 4.85 2.43
C VAL A 119 -12.64 3.91 2.17
N VAL A 120 -12.73 2.67 2.59
CA VAL A 120 -11.67 1.66 2.36
C VAL A 120 -12.17 0.61 1.37
N CYS A 121 -11.31 0.20 0.44
CA CYS A 121 -11.49 -0.98 -0.39
C CYS A 121 -10.36 -1.98 -0.12
N SER A 122 -10.72 -3.24 0.11
CA SER A 122 -9.76 -4.34 0.24
C SER A 122 -10.35 -5.62 -0.33
N PRO A 123 -9.56 -6.45 -1.03
CA PRO A 123 -10.05 -7.71 -1.59
C PRO A 123 -10.68 -8.61 -0.53
N PRO A 124 -11.77 -9.31 -0.88
CA PRO A 124 -12.36 -10.33 0.00
C PRO A 124 -11.48 -11.57 0.12
N GLY A 125 -11.54 -12.22 1.27
CA GLY A 125 -11.10 -13.59 1.47
C GLY A 125 -12.17 -14.61 1.09
N PRO A 126 -11.91 -15.91 1.31
CA PRO A 126 -12.82 -16.99 0.94
C PRO A 126 -14.21 -16.93 1.61
N ASP A 127 -14.33 -16.25 2.71
CA ASP A 127 -15.58 -15.99 3.45
C ASP A 127 -16.34 -14.74 2.96
N GLY A 128 -15.83 -14.07 1.93
CA GLY A 128 -16.41 -12.85 1.35
C GLY A 128 -16.04 -11.57 2.13
N LEU A 129 -15.23 -11.65 3.16
CA LEU A 129 -14.79 -10.50 3.96
C LEU A 129 -13.29 -10.26 3.76
N PRO A 130 -12.81 -9.02 3.81
CA PRO A 130 -11.39 -8.74 3.99
C PRO A 130 -10.84 -9.38 5.27
N ALA A 131 -9.53 -9.61 5.31
CA ALA A 131 -8.87 -10.26 6.45
C ALA A 131 -9.25 -9.60 7.80
N PRO A 132 -9.40 -10.38 8.90
CA PRO A 132 -9.83 -9.84 10.20
C PRO A 132 -8.98 -8.68 10.71
N ALA A 133 -7.66 -8.71 10.50
CA ALA A 133 -6.78 -7.60 10.87
C ALA A 133 -7.03 -6.33 10.03
N THR A 134 -7.46 -6.47 8.77
CA THR A 134 -7.87 -5.35 7.92
C THR A 134 -9.17 -4.72 8.42
N LEU A 135 -10.18 -5.55 8.76
CA LEU A 135 -11.44 -5.09 9.37
C LEU A 135 -11.18 -4.29 10.65
N ALA A 136 -10.38 -4.86 11.54
CA ALA A 136 -10.03 -4.21 12.81
C ALA A 136 -9.25 -2.91 12.61
N ALA A 137 -8.30 -2.87 11.67
CA ALA A 137 -7.56 -1.65 11.35
C ALA A 137 -8.47 -0.55 10.79
N CYS A 138 -9.50 -0.89 10.00
CA CYS A 138 -10.51 0.07 9.54
C CYS A 138 -11.25 0.71 10.73
N ALA A 139 -11.69 -0.11 11.69
CA ALA A 139 -12.36 0.40 12.89
C ALA A 139 -11.44 1.27 13.75
N LEU A 140 -10.21 0.79 14.06
CA LEU A 140 -9.24 1.49 14.90
C LEU A 140 -8.72 2.77 14.24
N GLY A 141 -8.57 2.78 12.92
CA GLY A 141 -8.18 3.96 12.13
C GLY A 141 -9.28 5.00 12.00
N GLY A 142 -10.53 4.58 12.12
CA GLY A 142 -11.72 5.44 11.99
C GLY A 142 -12.24 5.53 10.55
N ALA A 143 -12.17 4.46 9.76
CA ALA A 143 -12.85 4.38 8.46
C ALA A 143 -14.37 4.42 8.64
N ASP A 144 -15.07 5.12 7.73
CA ASP A 144 -16.54 5.20 7.77
C ASP A 144 -17.17 3.97 7.13
N ARG A 145 -16.61 3.54 5.99
CA ARG A 145 -17.14 2.44 5.19
C ARG A 145 -15.99 1.55 4.68
N LEU A 146 -16.27 0.28 4.56
CA LEU A 146 -15.36 -0.71 3.99
C LEU A 146 -16.09 -1.50 2.90
N PHE A 147 -15.43 -1.68 1.78
CA PHE A 147 -15.91 -2.48 0.66
C PHE A 147 -14.99 -3.67 0.41
N ALA A 148 -15.57 -4.84 0.27
CA ALA A 148 -14.89 -6.08 -0.11
C ALA A 148 -14.60 -6.10 -1.61
N LEU A 149 -13.67 -5.24 -2.05
CA LEU A 149 -13.34 -5.00 -3.45
C LEU A 149 -11.83 -4.98 -3.66
N GLY A 150 -11.37 -5.70 -4.67
CA GLY A 150 -9.97 -5.76 -5.09
C GLY A 150 -9.71 -5.17 -6.48
N GLY A 151 -8.42 -5.05 -6.79
CA GLY A 151 -7.92 -4.75 -8.12
C GLY A 151 -8.41 -3.45 -8.75
N ALA A 152 -8.41 -3.43 -10.07
CA ALA A 152 -8.84 -2.28 -10.86
C ALA A 152 -10.32 -1.94 -10.68
N GLY A 153 -11.17 -2.90 -10.30
CA GLY A 153 -12.58 -2.70 -10.01
C GLY A 153 -12.81 -1.75 -8.84
N ALA A 154 -12.04 -1.89 -7.76
CA ALA A 154 -12.08 -0.98 -6.61
C ALA A 154 -11.73 0.46 -7.00
N VAL A 155 -10.65 0.64 -7.78
CA VAL A 155 -10.24 1.97 -8.29
C VAL A 155 -11.30 2.58 -9.19
N ALA A 156 -11.91 1.77 -10.08
CA ALA A 156 -12.98 2.24 -10.97
C ALA A 156 -14.22 2.71 -10.17
N ALA A 157 -14.60 1.94 -9.14
CA ALA A 157 -15.72 2.28 -8.27
C ALA A 157 -15.46 3.56 -7.47
N LEU A 158 -14.30 3.68 -6.83
CA LEU A 158 -13.91 4.88 -6.10
C LEU A 158 -13.85 6.13 -7.00
N ALA A 159 -13.39 5.99 -8.26
CA ALA A 159 -13.19 7.13 -9.15
C ALA A 159 -14.48 7.77 -9.65
N ARG A 160 -15.57 7.04 -9.82
CA ARG A 160 -16.84 7.56 -10.35
C ARG A 160 -18.06 7.29 -9.46
N GLY A 161 -17.89 6.44 -8.47
CA GLY A 161 -19.00 5.90 -7.71
C GLY A 161 -19.76 4.82 -8.46
N THR A 162 -20.55 4.07 -7.69
CA THR A 162 -21.54 3.11 -8.16
C THR A 162 -22.82 3.25 -7.33
N GLY A 163 -23.74 2.29 -7.38
CA GLY A 163 -24.92 2.32 -6.49
C GLY A 163 -24.55 2.23 -5.02
N SER A 164 -23.54 1.44 -4.66
CA SER A 164 -23.10 1.23 -3.28
C SER A 164 -21.85 2.03 -2.90
N VAL A 165 -20.88 2.14 -3.81
CA VAL A 165 -19.58 2.79 -3.55
C VAL A 165 -19.65 4.27 -3.89
N PRO A 166 -19.37 5.18 -2.96
CA PRO A 166 -19.34 6.61 -3.28
C PRO A 166 -18.11 6.99 -4.11
N ALA A 167 -18.26 7.99 -4.99
CA ALA A 167 -17.11 8.62 -5.65
C ALA A 167 -16.27 9.40 -4.62
N VAL A 168 -14.96 9.44 -4.84
CA VAL A 168 -14.00 10.08 -3.92
C VAL A 168 -13.17 11.15 -4.62
N ASP A 169 -12.60 12.08 -3.85
CA ASP A 169 -11.75 13.16 -4.35
C ASP A 169 -10.29 12.71 -4.52
N ALA A 170 -9.87 11.71 -3.75
CA ALA A 170 -8.54 11.12 -3.84
C ALA A 170 -8.56 9.61 -3.59
N ILE A 171 -7.66 8.88 -4.27
CA ILE A 171 -7.39 7.47 -4.00
C ILE A 171 -5.95 7.32 -3.54
N VAL A 172 -5.76 6.73 -2.35
CA VAL A 172 -4.45 6.47 -1.75
C VAL A 172 -4.27 5.00 -1.40
N GLY A 173 -3.04 4.59 -1.20
CA GLY A 173 -2.68 3.22 -0.80
C GLY A 173 -2.02 2.41 -1.91
N PRO A 174 -1.13 1.47 -1.54
CA PRO A 174 -0.39 0.63 -2.48
C PRO A 174 -1.29 -0.41 -3.13
N GLY A 175 -0.88 -0.94 -4.27
CA GLY A 175 -1.58 -2.00 -4.96
C GLY A 175 -0.69 -2.72 -5.98
N ASN A 176 -1.21 -3.81 -6.54
CA ASN A 176 -0.52 -4.52 -7.62
C ASN A 176 -0.55 -3.71 -8.93
N ARG A 177 0.13 -4.22 -9.97
CA ARG A 177 0.22 -3.58 -11.31
C ARG A 177 -1.15 -3.17 -11.89
N TRP A 178 -2.21 -3.91 -11.61
CA TRP A 178 -3.56 -3.60 -12.11
C TRP A 178 -4.18 -2.40 -11.39
N VAL A 179 -3.93 -2.29 -10.08
CA VAL A 179 -4.33 -1.13 -9.26
C VAL A 179 -3.55 0.10 -9.69
N THR A 180 -2.24 -0.04 -9.88
CA THR A 180 -1.35 1.04 -10.34
C THR A 180 -1.79 1.56 -11.70
N GLU A 181 -2.03 0.68 -12.67
CA GLU A 181 -2.50 1.07 -13.99
C GLU A 181 -3.90 1.71 -13.94
N ALA A 182 -4.79 1.18 -13.11
CA ALA A 182 -6.11 1.79 -12.91
C ALA A 182 -6.02 3.20 -12.32
N LYS A 183 -5.16 3.41 -11.31
CA LYS A 183 -4.86 4.73 -10.74
C LYS A 183 -4.33 5.68 -11.80
N ARG A 184 -3.39 5.22 -12.64
CA ARG A 184 -2.83 6.02 -13.74
C ARG A 184 -3.91 6.47 -14.71
N GLN A 185 -4.87 5.62 -15.06
CA GLN A 185 -5.96 5.95 -15.98
C GLN A 185 -6.98 6.94 -15.39
N VAL A 186 -7.14 6.98 -14.09
CA VAL A 186 -8.06 7.93 -13.42
C VAL A 186 -7.35 9.20 -12.93
N ALA A 187 -6.02 9.23 -12.94
CA ALA A 187 -5.24 10.42 -12.62
C ALA A 187 -5.67 11.61 -13.48
N GLY A 188 -5.80 12.79 -12.86
CA GLY A 188 -6.33 13.99 -13.52
C GLY A 188 -7.85 14.17 -13.42
N ARG A 189 -8.61 13.12 -13.04
CA ARG A 189 -10.03 13.24 -12.63
C ARG A 189 -10.16 13.45 -11.13
N LEU A 190 -9.29 12.79 -10.38
CA LEU A 190 -9.16 12.86 -8.92
C LEU A 190 -7.67 12.81 -8.55
N LEU A 191 -7.37 13.10 -7.31
CA LEU A 191 -6.01 12.98 -6.80
C LEU A 191 -5.63 11.51 -6.59
N ILE A 192 -4.40 11.17 -6.93
CA ILE A 192 -3.78 9.89 -6.55
C ILE A 192 -2.48 10.17 -5.81
N ASP A 193 -2.15 9.33 -4.83
CA ASP A 193 -0.94 9.46 -4.02
C ASP A 193 0.33 9.24 -4.85
N SER A 194 0.45 8.05 -5.45
CA SER A 194 1.55 7.67 -6.33
C SER A 194 1.13 6.49 -7.21
N PRO A 195 1.58 6.43 -8.46
CA PRO A 195 1.52 5.21 -9.26
C PRO A 195 2.62 4.25 -8.80
N ALA A 196 2.52 3.74 -7.56
CA ALA A 196 3.48 2.82 -6.99
C ALA A 196 3.36 1.45 -7.66
N GLY A 197 4.41 1.03 -8.36
CA GLY A 197 4.57 -0.32 -8.91
C GLY A 197 5.16 -1.30 -7.87
N PRO A 198 5.61 -2.48 -8.32
CA PRO A 198 6.41 -3.37 -7.50
C PRO A 198 7.61 -2.63 -6.92
N SER A 199 7.92 -2.87 -5.65
CA SER A 199 9.03 -2.19 -4.99
C SER A 199 10.36 -2.77 -5.46
N GLU A 200 11.36 -1.90 -5.56
CA GLU A 200 12.72 -2.25 -5.91
C GLU A 200 13.66 -1.96 -4.74
N VAL A 201 14.69 -2.77 -4.57
CA VAL A 201 15.77 -2.51 -3.63
C VAL A 201 17.10 -2.57 -4.34
N LEU A 202 17.93 -1.57 -4.11
CA LEU A 202 19.34 -1.58 -4.46
C LEU A 202 20.16 -1.49 -3.17
N VAL A 203 20.96 -2.51 -2.91
CA VAL A 203 21.92 -2.54 -1.81
C VAL A 203 23.28 -2.15 -2.36
N LEU A 204 23.79 -1.00 -1.93
CA LEU A 204 25.12 -0.53 -2.26
C LEU A 204 26.06 -0.85 -1.09
N ALA A 205 27.09 -1.66 -1.31
CA ALA A 205 27.97 -2.12 -0.26
C ALA A 205 29.42 -2.25 -0.72
N ASP A 206 30.36 -1.85 0.11
CA ASP A 206 31.79 -2.15 -0.08
C ASP A 206 32.18 -3.51 0.49
N GLY A 207 33.46 -3.86 0.41
CA GLY A 207 33.98 -5.16 0.84
C GLY A 207 33.92 -5.42 2.35
N ASP A 208 33.68 -4.40 3.18
CA ASP A 208 33.63 -4.50 4.63
C ASP A 208 32.23 -4.80 5.16
N ALA A 209 31.22 -4.79 4.29
CA ALA A 209 29.83 -5.04 4.68
C ALA A 209 29.59 -6.51 5.10
N ASP A 210 28.66 -6.69 6.05
CA ASP A 210 28.22 -8.03 6.46
C ASP A 210 27.37 -8.66 5.34
N PRO A 211 27.81 -9.81 4.76
CA PRO A 211 27.09 -10.47 3.67
C PRO A 211 25.71 -11.00 4.09
N ARG A 212 25.52 -11.40 5.35
CA ARG A 212 24.21 -11.86 5.82
C ARG A 212 23.23 -10.71 5.95
N LEU A 213 23.67 -9.53 6.40
CA LEU A 213 22.84 -8.34 6.49
C LEU A 213 22.38 -7.92 5.08
N ALA A 214 23.31 -7.83 4.12
CA ALA A 214 22.97 -7.52 2.72
C ALA A 214 22.00 -8.57 2.13
N ALA A 215 22.19 -9.85 2.44
CA ALA A 215 21.27 -10.90 2.01
C ALA A 215 19.88 -10.77 2.63
N HIS A 216 19.75 -10.37 3.91
CA HIS A 216 18.48 -10.12 4.55
C HIS A 216 17.73 -8.92 3.91
N GLU A 217 18.42 -7.83 3.58
CA GLU A 217 17.82 -6.69 2.90
C GLU A 217 17.23 -7.08 1.52
N ILE A 218 17.99 -7.86 0.76
CA ILE A 218 17.54 -8.40 -0.53
C ILE A 218 16.33 -9.32 -0.35
N LEU A 219 16.40 -10.26 0.60
CA LEU A 219 15.34 -11.22 0.85
C LEU A 219 14.04 -10.54 1.35
N ALA A 220 14.18 -9.55 2.24
CA ALA A 220 13.06 -8.78 2.76
C ALA A 220 12.25 -8.08 1.65
N GLN A 221 12.90 -7.68 0.55
CA GLN A 221 12.20 -7.13 -0.61
C GLN A 221 11.69 -8.23 -1.53
N ALA A 222 12.49 -9.26 -1.81
CA ALA A 222 12.14 -10.33 -2.74
C ALA A 222 10.90 -11.13 -2.30
N GLU A 223 10.64 -11.26 -1.00
CA GLU A 223 9.46 -11.97 -0.49
C GLU A 223 8.12 -11.22 -0.69
N HIS A 224 8.16 -9.93 -1.03
CA HIS A 224 6.93 -9.12 -1.18
C HIS A 224 6.16 -9.45 -2.45
N ASP A 225 6.83 -9.52 -3.59
CA ASP A 225 6.18 -9.73 -4.89
C ASP A 225 7.12 -10.46 -5.87
N PRO A 226 6.62 -11.37 -6.72
CA PRO A 226 7.44 -12.02 -7.76
C PRO A 226 8.07 -11.04 -8.76
N GLU A 227 7.51 -9.84 -8.90
CA GLU A 227 8.01 -8.76 -9.78
C GLU A 227 8.99 -7.80 -9.05
N ALA A 228 9.34 -8.07 -7.78
CA ALA A 228 10.28 -7.25 -7.03
C ALA A 228 11.69 -7.32 -7.63
N ALA A 229 12.27 -6.15 -7.93
CA ALA A 229 13.67 -6.08 -8.36
C ALA A 229 14.59 -5.92 -7.15
N CYS A 230 15.61 -6.78 -7.06
CA CYS A 230 16.53 -6.84 -5.94
C CYS A 230 17.97 -6.88 -6.44
N VAL A 231 18.70 -5.78 -6.28
CA VAL A 231 20.04 -5.61 -6.82
C VAL A 231 21.06 -5.36 -5.71
N LEU A 232 22.17 -6.09 -5.71
CA LEU A 232 23.36 -5.72 -4.99
C LEU A 232 24.34 -5.08 -5.96
N VAL A 233 24.91 -3.94 -5.60
CA VAL A 233 26.08 -3.35 -6.25
C VAL A 233 27.20 -3.28 -5.22
N THR A 234 28.35 -3.86 -5.54
CA THR A 234 29.51 -3.89 -4.63
C THR A 234 30.82 -3.72 -5.39
N THR A 235 31.82 -3.21 -4.72
CA THR A 235 33.19 -3.16 -5.23
C THR A 235 34.00 -4.43 -4.96
N SER A 236 33.39 -5.43 -4.28
CA SER A 236 34.06 -6.69 -3.87
C SER A 236 33.37 -7.92 -4.47
N ALA A 237 34.10 -8.65 -5.30
CA ALA A 237 33.65 -9.93 -5.84
C ALA A 237 33.47 -10.99 -4.74
N GLU A 238 34.29 -10.93 -3.67
CA GLU A 238 34.22 -11.79 -2.50
C GLU A 238 32.92 -11.54 -1.74
N LEU A 239 32.53 -10.28 -1.54
CA LEU A 239 31.25 -9.93 -0.90
C LEU A 239 30.08 -10.42 -1.74
N ALA A 240 30.08 -10.20 -3.05
CA ALA A 240 29.02 -10.68 -3.94
C ALA A 240 28.86 -12.21 -3.86
N ALA A 241 29.97 -12.97 -3.81
CA ALA A 241 29.93 -14.41 -3.64
C ALA A 241 29.38 -14.84 -2.27
N ALA A 242 29.78 -14.14 -1.20
CA ALA A 242 29.32 -14.40 0.16
C ALA A 242 27.81 -14.08 0.33
N VAL A 243 27.33 -12.97 -0.25
CA VAL A 243 25.90 -12.62 -0.25
C VAL A 243 25.08 -13.67 -1.00
N ARG A 244 25.56 -14.15 -2.14
CA ARG A 244 24.89 -15.23 -2.89
C ARG A 244 24.77 -16.51 -2.06
N ALA A 245 25.82 -16.89 -1.33
CA ALA A 245 25.79 -18.04 -0.45
C ALA A 245 24.81 -17.86 0.71
N ALA A 246 24.84 -16.70 1.36
CA ALA A 246 23.92 -16.37 2.45
C ALA A 246 22.45 -16.34 1.98
N LEU A 247 22.16 -15.81 0.78
CA LEU A 247 20.81 -15.84 0.20
C LEU A 247 20.30 -17.26 -0.03
N ALA A 248 21.16 -18.17 -0.49
CA ALA A 248 20.78 -19.56 -0.68
C ALA A 248 20.38 -20.24 0.65
N GLU A 249 21.14 -20.00 1.72
CA GLU A 249 20.81 -20.51 3.06
C GLU A 249 19.49 -19.91 3.60
N LEU A 250 19.33 -18.59 3.52
CA LEU A 250 18.16 -17.90 4.03
C LEU A 250 16.87 -18.26 3.29
N LEU A 251 16.95 -18.50 1.98
CA LEU A 251 15.81 -18.94 1.17
C LEU A 251 15.25 -20.30 1.59
N ASP A 252 16.07 -21.20 2.14
CA ASP A 252 15.60 -22.51 2.60
C ASP A 252 14.76 -22.42 3.89
N GLU A 253 14.94 -21.35 4.67
CA GLU A 253 14.23 -21.10 5.92
C GLU A 253 13.08 -20.05 5.76
N ALA A 254 13.02 -19.35 4.62
CA ALA A 254 12.09 -18.24 4.41
C ALA A 254 10.63 -18.71 4.31
N PRO A 255 9.68 -18.12 5.06
CA PRO A 255 8.25 -18.47 5.00
C PRO A 255 7.64 -18.33 3.61
N ARG A 256 8.17 -17.40 2.78
CA ARG A 256 7.71 -17.11 1.41
C ARG A 256 8.78 -17.41 0.36
N ALA A 257 9.53 -18.47 0.56
CA ALA A 257 10.67 -18.88 -0.27
C ALA A 257 10.33 -18.96 -1.78
N GLU A 258 9.13 -19.45 -2.14
CA GLU A 258 8.72 -19.57 -3.55
C GLU A 258 8.63 -18.20 -4.24
N VAL A 259 7.98 -17.21 -3.59
CA VAL A 259 7.87 -15.85 -4.11
C VAL A 259 9.24 -15.20 -4.25
N ALA A 260 10.08 -15.33 -3.22
CA ALA A 260 11.42 -14.75 -3.23
C ALA A 260 12.32 -15.40 -4.30
N ARG A 261 12.23 -16.72 -4.51
CA ARG A 261 12.97 -17.40 -5.58
C ARG A 261 12.52 -16.93 -6.98
N GLU A 262 11.22 -16.74 -7.20
CA GLU A 262 10.69 -16.24 -8.46
C GLU A 262 11.20 -14.82 -8.73
N ALA A 263 11.09 -13.90 -7.74
CA ALA A 263 11.59 -12.54 -7.84
C ALA A 263 13.09 -12.49 -8.14
N LEU A 264 13.91 -13.22 -7.37
CA LEU A 264 15.36 -13.24 -7.53
C LEU A 264 15.80 -13.87 -8.86
N ALA A 265 15.08 -14.88 -9.35
CA ALA A 265 15.38 -15.49 -10.64
C ALA A 265 15.07 -14.59 -11.83
N ALA A 266 13.99 -13.80 -11.73
CA ALA A 266 13.53 -12.92 -12.81
C ALA A 266 14.20 -11.53 -12.78
N HIS A 267 14.40 -10.97 -11.58
CA HIS A 267 14.75 -9.57 -11.38
C HIS A 267 15.89 -9.35 -10.37
N GLY A 268 16.54 -10.41 -9.90
CA GLY A 268 17.69 -10.33 -9.00
C GLY A 268 19.00 -10.13 -9.75
N ALA A 269 19.91 -9.28 -9.21
CA ALA A 269 21.26 -9.10 -9.75
C ALA A 269 22.28 -8.88 -8.64
N LEU A 270 23.48 -9.46 -8.82
CA LEU A 270 24.65 -9.19 -7.99
C LEU A 270 25.73 -8.62 -8.92
N LEU A 271 26.00 -7.33 -8.81
CA LEU A 271 26.89 -6.58 -9.70
C LEU A 271 28.17 -6.20 -8.97
N VAL A 272 29.30 -6.31 -9.66
CA VAL A 272 30.61 -5.89 -9.14
C VAL A 272 31.07 -4.70 -9.96
N ALA A 273 31.15 -3.53 -9.30
CA ALA A 273 31.67 -2.30 -9.87
C ALA A 273 33.19 -2.21 -9.70
N ALA A 274 33.86 -1.48 -10.58
CA ALA A 274 35.31 -1.27 -10.51
C ALA A 274 35.71 -0.42 -9.29
N ASP A 275 34.87 0.53 -8.90
CA ASP A 275 35.06 1.41 -7.75
C ASP A 275 33.70 1.92 -7.21
N LEU A 276 33.74 2.72 -6.16
CA LEU A 276 32.55 3.27 -5.53
C LEU A 276 31.84 4.32 -6.42
N ASP A 277 32.60 5.06 -7.22
CA ASP A 277 32.02 6.07 -8.11
C ASP A 277 31.19 5.42 -9.22
N GLU A 278 31.66 4.29 -9.78
CA GLU A 278 30.88 3.49 -10.73
C GLU A 278 29.64 2.90 -10.06
N ALA A 279 29.78 2.40 -8.83
CA ALA A 279 28.67 1.83 -8.07
C ALA A 279 27.58 2.86 -7.77
N VAL A 280 27.96 4.08 -7.41
CA VAL A 280 27.03 5.22 -7.18
C VAL A 280 26.37 5.65 -8.48
N ALA A 281 27.15 5.77 -9.57
CA ALA A 281 26.61 6.15 -10.89
C ALA A 281 25.58 5.14 -11.42
N PHE A 282 25.72 3.86 -11.06
CA PHE A 282 24.70 2.86 -11.38
C PHE A 282 23.42 3.03 -10.54
N ALA A 283 23.54 3.52 -9.30
CA ALA A 283 22.42 3.70 -8.39
C ALA A 283 21.55 4.94 -8.68
N GLU A 284 22.11 5.94 -9.39
CA GLU A 284 21.43 7.18 -9.85
C GLU A 284 20.58 6.93 -11.11
#